data_d68e7a29f029836f460097f153b40107
#
_entry.id   d68e7a29f029836f460097f153b40107
#
_cell.length_a   1.000
_cell.length_b   1.000
_cell.length_c   1.000
_cell.angle_alpha   90.00
_cell.angle_beta   90.00
_cell.angle_gamma   90.00
#
_symmetry.space_group_name_H-M   'P 1'
#
loop_
_entity.id
_entity.type
_entity.pdbx_description
1 polymer ?
#
loop_
_entity_poly.entity_id
_entity_poly.type
_entity_poly.pdbx_seq_one_letter_code
_entity_poly.pdbx_strand_id
1 'polypeptide(L)'
;DDQTIWQRRTSIERYVSQLGIADVMPTTHLAFYTDTTYGMRYWTYISEELPKICREFFPQMSDKKEDNLAAGLSMGGYGAWKLGLGASETFGAAASLSGCLDIIEDVGRHLEGDSRDAALFRGIYGSLEQLEGSDNDLMALAKKLKTSGKPIPRLYSWCGTEDFLYEGNKRAWEYMKEHGIQEIIVHAPYIINLGNAV
;
A
#
# COMPACT_ATOMS: atom_id res chain seq x y z
N ASP A 1 14.40 -0.52 -0.74
CA ASP A 1 14.39 0.62 -1.68
C ASP A 1 14.02 1.91 -0.95
N ASP A 2 14.31 3.04 -1.56
CA ASP A 2 14.07 4.37 -1.02
C ASP A 2 13.18 5.22 -1.99
N GLN A 3 12.89 6.44 -1.60
CA GLN A 3 12.07 7.38 -2.36
C GLN A 3 12.55 7.66 -3.80
N THR A 4 13.80 7.34 -4.14
CA THR A 4 14.37 7.62 -5.47
C THR A 4 14.18 6.48 -6.48
N ILE A 5 13.62 5.32 -6.05
CA ILE A 5 13.54 4.12 -6.89
C ILE A 5 12.73 4.35 -8.17
N TRP A 6 11.60 5.04 -8.06
CA TRP A 6 10.75 5.33 -9.20
C TRP A 6 11.44 6.20 -10.25
N GLN A 7 12.19 7.21 -9.81
CA GLN A 7 13.00 8.07 -10.72
C GLN A 7 14.13 7.27 -11.37
N ARG A 8 14.84 6.44 -10.59
CA ARG A 8 16.01 5.69 -11.08
C ARG A 8 15.65 4.52 -12.01
N ARG A 9 14.47 3.94 -11.86
CA ARG A 9 14.10 2.67 -12.50
C ARG A 9 12.91 2.78 -13.46
N THR A 10 12.25 3.92 -13.52
CA THR A 10 11.08 4.13 -14.38
C THR A 10 11.18 5.46 -15.13
N SER A 11 10.21 5.72 -15.99
CA SER A 11 10.03 7.01 -16.65
C SER A 11 8.94 7.85 -15.97
N ILE A 12 8.80 7.75 -14.65
CA ILE A 12 7.71 8.41 -13.90
C ILE A 12 7.63 9.91 -14.21
N GLU A 13 8.76 10.64 -14.18
CA GLU A 13 8.81 12.07 -14.45
C GLU A 13 8.26 12.43 -15.83
N ARG A 14 8.57 11.62 -16.85
CA ARG A 14 8.03 11.82 -18.20
C ARG A 14 6.53 11.61 -18.27
N TYR A 15 6.00 10.64 -17.52
CA TYR A 15 4.56 10.35 -17.50
C TYR A 15 3.77 11.44 -16.76
N VAL A 16 4.25 11.89 -15.60
CA VAL A 16 3.53 12.88 -14.79
C VAL A 16 3.67 14.31 -15.34
N SER A 17 4.75 14.63 -16.06
CA SER A 17 5.04 15.98 -16.53
C SER A 17 3.95 16.63 -17.42
N GLN A 18 3.14 15.80 -18.08
CA GLN A 18 2.06 16.26 -18.97
C GLN A 18 0.67 16.18 -18.34
N LEU A 19 0.57 15.65 -17.13
CA LEU A 19 -0.72 15.38 -16.47
C LEU A 19 -1.16 16.51 -15.53
N GLY A 20 -0.29 17.47 -15.23
CA GLY A 20 -0.60 18.55 -14.28
C GLY A 20 -0.82 18.05 -12.87
N ILE A 21 -0.16 16.95 -12.48
CA ILE A 21 -0.19 16.36 -11.14
C ILE A 21 1.13 16.57 -10.41
N ALA A 22 1.08 16.60 -9.09
CA ALA A 22 2.27 16.52 -8.25
C ALA A 22 2.48 15.07 -7.83
N ASP A 23 3.71 14.57 -7.97
CA ASP A 23 4.11 13.24 -7.52
C ASP A 23 4.98 13.38 -6.26
N VAL A 24 4.56 12.72 -5.18
CA VAL A 24 5.25 12.74 -3.89
C VAL A 24 5.70 11.34 -3.55
N MET A 25 6.99 11.11 -3.51
CA MET A 25 7.61 9.81 -3.25
C MET A 25 8.21 9.76 -1.85
N PRO A 26 7.46 9.34 -0.83
CA PRO A 26 7.98 9.20 0.52
C PRO A 26 8.80 7.93 0.71
N THR A 27 9.62 7.89 1.76
CA THR A 27 10.21 6.64 2.25
C THR A 27 9.69 6.29 3.64
N THR A 28 9.42 5.02 3.87
CA THR A 28 9.08 4.45 5.17
C THR A 28 10.04 3.33 5.54
N HIS A 29 11.17 3.26 4.86
CA HIS A 29 12.13 2.16 4.95
C HIS A 29 11.44 0.80 4.76
N LEU A 30 11.77 -0.21 5.58
CA LEU A 30 11.15 -1.55 5.53
C LEU A 30 9.95 -1.70 6.47
N ALA A 31 9.32 -0.60 6.91
CA ALA A 31 8.30 -0.62 7.97
C ALA A 31 6.87 -0.83 7.46
N PHE A 32 6.66 -1.20 6.21
CA PHE A 32 5.33 -1.50 5.67
C PHE A 32 4.27 -0.43 5.98
N TYR A 33 4.67 0.84 5.91
CA TYR A 33 3.75 1.97 6.13
C TYR A 33 2.96 1.86 7.44
N THR A 34 3.65 1.43 8.51
CA THR A 34 3.02 1.09 9.79
C THR A 34 3.64 1.92 10.91
N ASP A 35 2.83 2.30 11.89
CA ASP A 35 3.32 2.81 13.16
C ASP A 35 3.92 1.61 13.90
N THR A 36 5.24 1.47 13.86
CA THR A 36 5.94 0.29 14.33
C THR A 36 5.87 0.16 15.85
N THR A 37 5.94 -1.07 16.35
CA THR A 37 5.80 -1.37 17.77
C THR A 37 6.76 -0.59 18.68
N TYR A 38 8.01 -0.40 18.22
CA TYR A 38 9.07 0.21 19.02
C TYR A 38 9.80 1.34 18.31
N GLY A 39 9.26 1.89 17.23
CA GLY A 39 10.01 2.80 16.39
C GLY A 39 9.17 3.94 15.83
N MET A 40 9.38 4.21 14.56
CA MET A 40 8.80 5.35 13.86
C MET A 40 7.33 5.15 13.54
N ARG A 41 6.59 6.25 13.55
CA ARG A 41 5.15 6.28 13.25
C ARG A 41 4.91 6.56 11.76
N TYR A 42 5.25 5.61 10.91
CA TYR A 42 5.18 5.79 9.46
C TYR A 42 3.75 5.86 8.91
N TRP A 43 2.79 5.17 9.53
CA TRP A 43 1.39 5.31 9.15
C TRP A 43 0.89 6.74 9.40
N THR A 44 1.09 7.26 10.61
CA THR A 44 0.75 8.64 10.94
C THR A 44 1.42 9.62 9.97
N TYR A 45 2.70 9.39 9.68
CA TYR A 45 3.46 10.25 8.76
C TYR A 45 2.82 10.32 7.37
N ILE A 46 2.56 9.17 6.72
CA ILE A 46 2.10 9.16 5.32
C ILE A 46 0.61 9.46 5.17
N SER A 47 -0.22 9.14 6.16
CA SER A 47 -1.68 9.32 6.07
C SER A 47 -2.14 10.70 6.52
N GLU A 48 -1.41 11.35 7.43
CA GLU A 48 -1.82 12.59 8.07
C GLU A 48 -0.81 13.72 7.86
N GLU A 49 0.45 13.51 8.26
CA GLU A 49 1.46 14.58 8.28
C GLU A 49 1.91 14.98 6.89
N LEU A 50 2.29 14.02 6.05
CA LEU A 50 2.82 14.27 4.72
C LEU A 50 1.82 15.03 3.82
N PRO A 51 0.54 14.64 3.70
CA PRO A 51 -0.44 15.39 2.92
C PRO A 51 -0.60 16.84 3.41
N LYS A 52 -0.57 17.05 4.73
CA LYS A 52 -0.64 18.38 5.32
C LYS A 52 0.59 19.21 4.98
N ILE A 53 1.79 18.68 5.20
CA ILE A 53 3.07 19.34 4.88
C ILE A 53 3.12 19.71 3.40
N CYS A 54 2.76 18.81 2.50
CA CYS A 54 2.77 19.08 1.07
C CYS A 54 1.86 20.27 0.72
N ARG A 55 0.66 20.36 1.29
CA ARG A 55 -0.25 21.49 1.05
C ARG A 55 0.24 22.80 1.67
N GLU A 56 0.92 22.76 2.80
CA GLU A 56 1.55 23.94 3.40
C GLU A 56 2.67 24.49 2.50
N PHE A 57 3.49 23.62 1.90
CA PHE A 57 4.55 24.05 0.96
C PHE A 57 4.03 24.38 -0.43
N PHE A 58 2.98 23.72 -0.89
CA PHE A 58 2.40 23.86 -2.22
C PHE A 58 0.89 24.12 -2.12
N PRO A 59 0.47 25.34 -1.77
CA PRO A 59 -0.95 25.66 -1.53
C PRO A 59 -1.88 25.45 -2.74
N GLN A 60 -1.34 25.25 -3.92
CA GLN A 60 -2.10 24.93 -5.14
C GLN A 60 -2.47 23.44 -5.24
N MET A 61 -1.94 22.58 -4.36
CA MET A 61 -2.33 21.18 -4.33
C MET A 61 -3.76 21.05 -3.80
N SER A 62 -4.55 20.25 -4.49
CA SER A 62 -5.95 20.00 -4.11
C SER A 62 -6.06 19.27 -2.76
N ASP A 63 -7.04 19.66 -1.96
CA ASP A 63 -7.44 18.98 -0.73
C ASP A 63 -8.60 17.99 -0.94
N LYS A 64 -9.17 17.96 -2.16
CA LYS A 64 -10.23 17.03 -2.50
C LYS A 64 -9.73 15.62 -2.59
N LYS A 65 -10.41 14.68 -1.95
CA LYS A 65 -9.99 13.26 -1.96
C LYS A 65 -9.93 12.66 -3.38
N GLU A 66 -10.80 13.13 -4.29
CA GLU A 66 -10.85 12.68 -5.67
C GLU A 66 -9.56 12.97 -6.45
N ASP A 67 -8.84 13.98 -6.02
CA ASP A 67 -7.57 14.43 -6.61
C ASP A 67 -6.34 13.85 -5.89
N ASN A 68 -6.54 13.13 -4.77
CA ASN A 68 -5.48 12.49 -4.01
C ASN A 68 -5.47 10.98 -4.25
N LEU A 69 -4.38 10.49 -4.82
CA LEU A 69 -4.23 9.11 -5.26
C LEU A 69 -2.99 8.51 -4.61
N ALA A 70 -3.02 7.22 -4.33
CA ALA A 70 -1.85 6.48 -3.87
C ALA A 70 -1.51 5.36 -4.86
N ALA A 71 -0.24 5.16 -5.16
CA ALA A 71 0.22 4.06 -6.01
C ALA A 71 1.55 3.49 -5.51
N GLY A 72 1.75 2.19 -5.70
CA GLY A 72 3.00 1.58 -5.28
C GLY A 72 3.22 0.17 -5.78
N LEU A 73 4.48 -0.27 -5.71
CA LEU A 73 4.91 -1.61 -6.09
C LEU A 73 5.31 -2.41 -4.84
N SER A 74 4.98 -3.71 -4.82
CA SER A 74 5.36 -4.65 -3.77
C SER A 74 4.91 -4.15 -2.37
N MET A 75 5.83 -3.90 -1.44
CA MET A 75 5.53 -3.22 -0.17
C MET A 75 4.75 -1.91 -0.39
N GLY A 76 5.10 -1.15 -1.44
CA GLY A 76 4.39 0.09 -1.82
C GLY A 76 2.96 -0.15 -2.30
N GLY A 77 2.69 -1.28 -2.96
CA GLY A 77 1.34 -1.70 -3.35
C GLY A 77 0.46 -1.98 -2.14
N TYR A 78 1.00 -2.65 -1.13
CA TYR A 78 0.36 -2.79 0.17
C TYR A 78 0.07 -1.41 0.79
N GLY A 79 1.08 -0.53 0.85
CA GLY A 79 0.93 0.82 1.42
C GLY A 79 -0.10 1.68 0.70
N ALA A 80 -0.16 1.59 -0.64
CA ALA A 80 -1.16 2.30 -1.43
C ALA A 80 -2.59 1.84 -1.10
N TRP A 81 -2.84 0.54 -1.04
CA TRP A 81 -4.15 0.02 -0.64
C TRP A 81 -4.48 0.34 0.81
N LYS A 82 -3.49 0.28 1.71
CA LYS A 82 -3.67 0.69 3.10
C LYS A 82 -4.09 2.16 3.23
N LEU A 83 -3.47 3.07 2.44
CA LEU A 83 -3.87 4.48 2.37
C LEU A 83 -5.30 4.63 1.84
N GLY A 84 -5.63 3.97 0.73
CA GLY A 84 -6.98 4.02 0.18
C GLY A 84 -8.03 3.54 1.17
N LEU A 85 -7.81 2.40 1.80
CA LEU A 85 -8.77 1.78 2.72
C LEU A 85 -8.82 2.45 4.09
N GLY A 86 -7.67 2.79 4.67
CA GLY A 86 -7.55 3.33 6.02
C GLY A 86 -7.72 4.85 6.12
N ALA A 87 -7.42 5.57 5.02
CA ALA A 87 -7.54 7.02 4.93
C ALA A 87 -8.45 7.44 3.75
N SER A 88 -9.58 6.74 3.57
CA SER A 88 -10.51 6.91 2.45
C SER A 88 -11.20 8.27 2.36
N GLU A 89 -11.10 9.08 3.40
CA GLU A 89 -11.57 10.47 3.41
C GLU A 89 -10.51 11.43 2.82
N THR A 90 -9.26 10.97 2.70
CA THR A 90 -8.14 11.73 2.11
C THR A 90 -7.81 11.22 0.71
N PHE A 91 -7.84 9.91 0.48
CA PHE A 91 -7.44 9.28 -0.78
C PHE A 91 -8.64 8.69 -1.52
N GLY A 92 -8.91 9.19 -2.73
CA GLY A 92 -10.05 8.76 -3.56
C GLY A 92 -9.75 7.56 -4.46
N ALA A 93 -8.48 7.21 -4.64
CA ALA A 93 -8.08 6.01 -5.36
C ALA A 93 -6.74 5.45 -4.87
N ALA A 94 -6.55 4.13 -5.05
CA ALA A 94 -5.32 3.43 -4.72
C ALA A 94 -4.98 2.38 -5.77
N ALA A 95 -3.72 2.34 -6.21
CA ALA A 95 -3.20 1.38 -7.17
C ALA A 95 -2.10 0.53 -6.56
N SER A 96 -2.29 -0.78 -6.57
CA SER A 96 -1.30 -1.78 -6.16
C SER A 96 -0.72 -2.48 -7.38
N LEU A 97 0.60 -2.50 -7.47
CA LEU A 97 1.35 -3.22 -8.47
C LEU A 97 2.14 -4.34 -7.77
N SER A 98 1.82 -5.60 -8.03
CA SER A 98 2.41 -6.75 -7.33
C SER A 98 2.50 -6.52 -5.81
N GLY A 99 1.41 -6.07 -5.19
CA GLY A 99 1.39 -5.71 -3.77
C GLY A 99 1.36 -6.94 -2.86
N CYS A 100 1.91 -6.80 -1.66
CA CYS A 100 1.78 -7.77 -0.58
C CYS A 100 0.39 -7.60 0.07
N LEU A 101 -0.68 -8.02 -0.64
CA LEU A 101 -2.06 -7.71 -0.27
C LEU A 101 -2.63 -8.64 0.80
N ASP A 102 -2.15 -9.88 0.87
CA ASP A 102 -2.48 -10.83 1.93
C ASP A 102 -1.35 -10.88 2.95
N ILE A 103 -1.26 -9.83 3.75
CA ILE A 103 -0.15 -9.66 4.71
C ILE A 103 -0.09 -10.79 5.74
N ILE A 104 -1.21 -11.42 6.06
CA ILE A 104 -1.27 -12.52 7.03
C ILE A 104 -0.53 -13.75 6.49
N GLU A 105 -0.81 -14.13 5.25
CA GLU A 105 -0.18 -15.28 4.62
C GLU A 105 1.25 -14.99 4.13
N ASP A 106 1.48 -13.78 3.62
CA ASP A 106 2.76 -13.42 3.00
C ASP A 106 3.83 -13.04 4.05
N VAL A 107 3.42 -12.49 5.18
CA VAL A 107 4.31 -12.00 6.25
C VAL A 107 4.03 -12.64 7.59
N GLY A 108 2.76 -12.81 7.97
CA GLY A 108 2.35 -13.30 9.28
C GLY A 108 2.98 -14.65 9.64
N ARG A 109 3.12 -15.55 8.67
CA ARG A 109 3.78 -16.85 8.84
C ARG A 109 5.25 -16.76 9.25
N HIS A 110 5.91 -15.64 8.96
CA HIS A 110 7.31 -15.43 9.31
C HIS A 110 7.50 -14.88 10.73
N LEU A 111 6.43 -14.42 11.39
CA LEU A 111 6.51 -13.81 12.72
C LEU A 111 6.97 -14.78 13.80
N GLU A 112 6.67 -16.07 13.68
CA GLU A 112 6.99 -17.11 14.68
C GLU A 112 8.40 -17.69 14.56
N GLY A 113 9.13 -17.35 13.50
CA GLY A 113 10.48 -17.88 13.27
C GLY A 113 11.59 -17.13 14.02
N ASP A 114 12.80 -17.67 13.95
CA ASP A 114 14.01 -17.04 14.51
C ASP A 114 14.88 -16.36 13.43
N SER A 115 14.36 -16.19 12.23
CA SER A 115 15.07 -15.54 11.14
C SER A 115 15.21 -14.03 11.37
N ARG A 116 16.13 -13.40 10.62
CA ARG A 116 16.25 -11.93 10.59
C ARG A 116 14.94 -11.26 10.16
N ASP A 117 14.25 -11.85 9.20
CA ASP A 117 12.97 -11.33 8.69
C ASP A 117 11.87 -11.44 9.76
N ALA A 118 11.83 -12.55 10.50
CA ALA A 118 10.94 -12.69 11.65
C ALA A 118 11.17 -11.59 12.70
N ALA A 119 12.44 -11.31 13.02
CA ALA A 119 12.77 -10.23 13.96
C ALA A 119 12.34 -8.85 13.43
N LEU A 120 12.55 -8.59 12.12
CA LEU A 120 12.09 -7.36 11.47
C LEU A 120 10.57 -7.22 11.56
N PHE A 121 9.83 -8.25 11.14
CA PHE A 121 8.37 -8.20 11.11
C PHE A 121 7.76 -8.13 12.51
N ARG A 122 8.34 -8.78 13.51
CA ARG A 122 7.95 -8.58 14.92
C ARG A 122 8.16 -7.14 15.39
N GLY A 123 9.23 -6.49 14.94
CA GLY A 123 9.48 -5.07 15.22
C GLY A 123 8.44 -4.13 14.60
N ILE A 124 7.84 -4.55 13.48
CA ILE A 124 6.81 -3.78 12.75
C ILE A 124 5.42 -4.05 13.35
N TYR A 125 5.03 -5.32 13.45
CA TYR A 125 3.65 -5.74 13.70
C TYR A 125 3.41 -6.31 15.10
N GLY A 126 4.47 -6.66 15.81
CA GLY A 126 4.36 -7.40 17.08
C GLY A 126 4.17 -8.90 16.84
N SER A 127 3.06 -9.46 17.26
CA SER A 127 2.69 -10.88 17.06
C SER A 127 1.69 -11.05 15.92
N LEU A 128 1.48 -12.30 15.50
CA LEU A 128 0.43 -12.63 14.53
C LEU A 128 -0.96 -12.23 15.06
N GLU A 129 -1.24 -12.48 16.32
CA GLU A 129 -2.50 -12.09 16.96
C GLU A 129 -2.73 -10.57 16.94
N GLN A 130 -1.67 -9.77 17.01
CA GLN A 130 -1.75 -8.31 16.92
C GLN A 130 -1.93 -7.84 15.48
N LEU A 131 -1.46 -8.61 14.50
CA LEU A 131 -1.59 -8.30 13.09
C LEU A 131 -2.97 -8.67 12.55
N GLU A 132 -3.47 -9.88 12.85
CA GLU A 132 -4.77 -10.35 12.40
C GLU A 132 -5.91 -9.44 12.84
N GLY A 133 -6.75 -9.04 11.89
CA GLY A 133 -7.90 -8.17 12.14
C GLY A 133 -7.56 -6.73 12.53
N SER A 134 -6.27 -6.36 12.56
CA SER A 134 -5.83 -4.99 12.81
C SER A 134 -6.02 -4.08 11.58
N ASP A 135 -5.67 -2.80 11.72
CA ASP A 135 -5.64 -1.86 10.59
C ASP A 135 -4.44 -2.10 9.64
N ASN A 136 -3.60 -3.09 9.93
CA ASN A 136 -2.53 -3.56 9.06
C ASN A 136 -2.96 -4.75 8.19
N ASP A 137 -4.04 -5.44 8.55
CA ASP A 137 -4.69 -6.48 7.75
C ASP A 137 -5.63 -5.82 6.75
N LEU A 138 -5.26 -5.79 5.46
CA LEU A 138 -6.02 -5.09 4.42
C LEU A 138 -7.42 -5.65 4.22
N MET A 139 -7.62 -6.96 4.41
CA MET A 139 -8.93 -7.59 4.27
C MET A 139 -9.85 -7.18 5.42
N ALA A 140 -9.33 -7.19 6.65
CA ALA A 140 -10.06 -6.69 7.81
C ALA A 140 -10.37 -5.20 7.71
N LEU A 141 -9.38 -4.41 7.24
CA LEU A 141 -9.54 -2.97 7.02
C LEU A 141 -10.61 -2.65 5.98
N ALA A 142 -10.63 -3.39 4.87
CA ALA A 142 -11.64 -3.26 3.81
C ALA A 142 -13.05 -3.57 4.34
N LYS A 143 -13.20 -4.65 5.12
CA LYS A 143 -14.47 -5.01 5.77
C LYS A 143 -14.92 -3.91 6.75
N LYS A 144 -14.00 -3.39 7.56
CA LYS A 144 -14.25 -2.30 8.50
C LYS A 144 -14.71 -1.04 7.77
N LEU A 145 -14.05 -0.66 6.67
CA LEU A 145 -14.45 0.45 5.83
C LEU A 145 -15.85 0.26 5.25
N LYS A 146 -16.13 -0.92 4.67
CA LYS A 146 -17.44 -1.25 4.10
C LYS A 146 -18.58 -1.11 5.11
N THR A 147 -18.36 -1.60 6.34
CA THR A 147 -19.37 -1.54 7.41
C THR A 147 -19.52 -0.15 8.02
N SER A 148 -18.53 0.71 7.89
CA SER A 148 -18.56 2.08 8.43
C SER A 148 -19.47 3.03 7.65
N GLY A 149 -19.87 2.67 6.42
CA GLY A 149 -20.63 3.53 5.51
C GLY A 149 -19.80 4.68 4.91
N LYS A 150 -18.51 4.77 5.19
CA LYS A 150 -17.61 5.75 4.56
C LYS A 150 -17.42 5.43 3.07
N PRO A 151 -17.05 6.44 2.26
CA PRO A 151 -16.82 6.22 0.83
C PRO A 151 -15.66 5.26 0.60
N ILE A 152 -15.90 4.27 -0.27
CA ILE A 152 -14.88 3.32 -0.69
C ILE A 152 -14.08 3.96 -1.83
N PRO A 153 -12.74 3.98 -1.78
CA PRO A 153 -11.91 4.50 -2.85
C PRO A 153 -11.99 3.62 -4.10
N ARG A 154 -11.59 4.15 -5.24
CA ARG A 154 -11.38 3.33 -6.44
C ARG A 154 -10.10 2.52 -6.24
N LEU A 155 -10.21 1.20 -6.23
CA LEU A 155 -9.08 0.30 -6.10
C LEU A 155 -8.67 -0.22 -7.48
N TYR A 156 -7.37 -0.22 -7.71
CA TYR A 156 -6.73 -0.83 -8.87
C TYR A 156 -5.68 -1.83 -8.38
N SER A 157 -5.62 -2.98 -9.01
CA SER A 157 -4.59 -3.98 -8.74
C SER A 157 -4.05 -4.58 -10.04
N TRP A 158 -2.74 -4.68 -10.11
CA TRP A 158 -2.03 -5.45 -11.14
C TRP A 158 -1.07 -6.41 -10.46
N CYS A 159 -1.06 -7.67 -10.91
CA CYS A 159 -0.06 -8.65 -10.49
C CYS A 159 0.22 -9.63 -11.63
N GLY A 160 1.49 -9.94 -11.85
CA GLY A 160 1.90 -10.95 -12.82
C GLY A 160 1.56 -12.35 -12.33
N THR A 161 1.10 -13.22 -13.22
CA THR A 161 0.72 -14.61 -12.85
C THR A 161 1.91 -15.48 -12.46
N GLU A 162 3.13 -15.05 -12.75
CA GLU A 162 4.38 -15.72 -12.38
C GLU A 162 5.03 -15.07 -11.13
N ASP A 163 4.39 -14.04 -10.56
CA ASP A 163 4.87 -13.34 -9.38
C ASP A 163 4.61 -14.19 -8.12
N PHE A 164 5.58 -14.24 -7.20
CA PHE A 164 5.45 -14.99 -5.96
C PHE A 164 4.32 -14.44 -5.04
N LEU A 165 3.88 -13.19 -5.23
CA LEU A 165 2.74 -12.59 -4.54
C LEU A 165 1.40 -12.84 -5.25
N TYR A 166 1.38 -13.53 -6.39
CA TYR A 166 0.16 -13.70 -7.18
C TYR A 166 -0.98 -14.37 -6.40
N GLU A 167 -0.69 -15.44 -5.69
CA GLU A 167 -1.71 -16.15 -4.90
C GLU A 167 -2.25 -15.29 -3.74
N GLY A 168 -1.41 -14.48 -3.11
CA GLY A 168 -1.84 -13.50 -2.10
C GLY A 168 -2.74 -12.42 -2.71
N ASN A 169 -2.38 -11.90 -3.87
CA ASN A 169 -3.23 -10.96 -4.61
C ASN A 169 -4.58 -11.57 -4.98
N LYS A 170 -4.59 -12.80 -5.47
CA LYS A 170 -5.81 -13.52 -5.84
C LYS A 170 -6.75 -13.69 -4.65
N ARG A 171 -6.24 -14.11 -3.48
CA ARG A 171 -7.06 -14.21 -2.25
C ARG A 171 -7.65 -12.84 -1.85
N ALA A 172 -6.86 -11.77 -1.95
CA ALA A 172 -7.35 -10.42 -1.67
C ALA A 172 -8.46 -10.01 -2.65
N TRP A 173 -8.31 -10.26 -3.95
CA TRP A 173 -9.34 -9.96 -4.96
C TRP A 173 -10.63 -10.74 -4.73
N GLU A 174 -10.54 -12.04 -4.44
CA GLU A 174 -11.69 -12.87 -4.11
C GLU A 174 -12.41 -12.33 -2.87
N TYR A 175 -11.65 -11.96 -1.84
CA TYR A 175 -12.20 -11.37 -0.62
C TYR A 175 -12.94 -10.05 -0.90
N MET A 176 -12.33 -9.12 -1.66
CA MET A 176 -12.94 -7.85 -2.02
C MET A 176 -14.25 -8.06 -2.78
N LYS A 177 -14.25 -9.00 -3.75
CA LYS A 177 -15.43 -9.36 -4.54
C LYS A 177 -16.56 -9.92 -3.66
N GLU A 178 -16.25 -10.84 -2.76
CA GLU A 178 -17.22 -11.45 -1.84
C GLU A 178 -17.88 -10.42 -0.91
N HIS A 179 -17.12 -9.38 -0.54
CA HIS A 179 -17.61 -8.29 0.32
C HIS A 179 -18.21 -7.11 -0.47
N GLY A 180 -18.36 -7.24 -1.78
CA GLY A 180 -18.96 -6.21 -2.64
C GLY A 180 -18.14 -4.91 -2.70
N ILE A 181 -16.82 -5.02 -2.62
CA ILE A 181 -15.87 -3.94 -2.85
C ILE A 181 -15.39 -4.08 -4.28
N GLN A 182 -15.70 -3.06 -5.11
CA GLN A 182 -15.33 -3.06 -6.53
C GLN A 182 -13.87 -2.64 -6.69
N GLU A 183 -13.15 -3.38 -7.51
CA GLU A 183 -11.79 -3.09 -7.90
C GLU A 183 -11.59 -3.36 -9.40
N ILE A 184 -10.57 -2.72 -9.99
CA ILE A 184 -10.11 -3.01 -11.34
C ILE A 184 -8.90 -3.93 -11.23
N ILE A 185 -9.06 -5.19 -11.64
CA ILE A 185 -8.01 -6.20 -11.60
C ILE A 185 -7.42 -6.34 -12.99
N VAL A 186 -6.09 -6.29 -13.07
CA VAL A 186 -5.34 -6.62 -14.28
C VAL A 186 -4.24 -7.62 -13.91
N HIS A 187 -4.14 -8.68 -14.67
CA HIS A 187 -3.05 -9.64 -14.55
C HIS A 187 -2.49 -10.01 -15.92
N ALA A 188 -1.24 -10.40 -15.99
CA ALA A 188 -0.56 -10.77 -17.21
C ALA A 188 0.52 -11.83 -16.90
N PRO A 189 0.97 -12.63 -17.90
CA PRO A 189 1.97 -13.68 -17.70
C PRO A 189 3.40 -13.10 -17.57
N TYR A 190 3.57 -12.09 -16.70
CA TYR A 190 4.85 -11.43 -16.48
C TYR A 190 5.01 -11.12 -14.98
N ILE A 191 6.26 -10.91 -14.57
CA ILE A 191 6.63 -10.32 -13.27
C ILE A 191 7.04 -8.87 -13.52
N ILE A 192 6.59 -7.93 -12.69
CA ILE A 192 7.21 -6.59 -12.69
C ILE A 192 8.60 -6.74 -12.08
N ASN A 193 9.61 -6.58 -12.91
CA ASN A 193 11.01 -6.58 -12.47
C ASN A 193 11.59 -5.18 -12.61
N LEU A 194 11.76 -4.48 -11.49
CA LEU A 194 12.48 -3.19 -11.46
C LEU A 194 14.01 -3.34 -11.51
N GLY A 195 14.49 -4.49 -11.99
CA GLY A 195 15.88 -4.90 -11.90
C GLY A 195 16.20 -5.40 -10.48
N ASN A 196 17.18 -6.28 -10.33
CA ASN A 196 17.55 -6.85 -9.04
C ASN A 196 17.74 -5.76 -7.98
N ALA A 197 16.64 -5.33 -7.41
CA ALA A 197 16.57 -4.43 -6.28
C ALA A 197 16.68 -5.32 -5.02
N VAL A 198 17.88 -5.83 -4.77
CA VAL A 198 18.28 -6.47 -3.52
C VAL A 198 19.22 -5.53 -2.81
#